data_2d39318bee33962ae6a436e15fbd7a64
#
_entry.id   2d39318bee33962ae6a436e15fbd7a64
#
_cell.length_a   1.000
_cell.length_b   1.000
_cell.length_c   1.000
_cell.angle_alpha   90.00
_cell.angle_beta   90.00
_cell.angle_gamma   90.00
#
_symmetry.space_group_name_H-M   'P 1'
#
loop_
_entity.id
_entity.type
_entity.pdbx_description
1 polymer ?
#
loop_
_entity_poly.entity_id
_entity_poly.type
_entity_poly.pdbx_seq_one_letter_code
_entity_poly.pdbx_strand_id
1 'polypeptide(L)'
;MGDFVVNAAVVHQVGAARGHLSILSAMDISRDELLANFGRTVNDLILSHRLDLERTRAAIPSLPEFMRRSLPGAKMRWVDGTPEYSLHIYALKKLFPEAVFIHVLRDVRDVVRSMLNLHRLAGVQLVANEEEAYKYWLRTVKACVQAEGAYGSNVVRRLPYNALIDHPESAIRSVLDFVGEPFCARCLEPLSCQINSSDVPPDFVAEAPATDRRIVEEATNLYVELQNGPELTESSSAAADEMAAGFDRRVQHLATVEDQLRNAVRTIKTLEKQCPAENENIRDEALL
;
A
#
# COMPACT_ATOMS: atom_id res chain seq x y z
N MET A 1 4.16 -5.41 0.44
CA MET A 1 4.44 -5.48 1.90
C MET A 1 3.20 -5.45 2.79
N GLY A 2 2.14 -4.73 2.45
CA GLY A 2 0.95 -4.62 3.30
C GLY A 2 0.37 -5.96 3.76
N ASP A 3 0.08 -6.87 2.82
CA ASP A 3 -0.45 -8.21 3.17
C ASP A 3 0.57 -9.07 3.92
N PHE A 4 1.86 -8.89 3.64
CA PHE A 4 2.92 -9.57 4.38
C PHE A 4 2.88 -9.23 5.87
N VAL A 5 2.74 -7.95 6.24
CA VAL A 5 2.67 -7.52 7.65
C VAL A 5 1.47 -8.12 8.35
N VAL A 6 0.31 -8.14 7.68
CA VAL A 6 -0.90 -8.77 8.22
C VAL A 6 -0.68 -10.27 8.44
N ASN A 7 -0.11 -10.97 7.46
CA ASN A 7 0.18 -12.40 7.57
C ASN A 7 1.21 -12.71 8.67
N ALA A 8 2.25 -11.88 8.83
CA ALA A 8 3.21 -12.02 9.94
C ALA A 8 2.53 -11.86 11.31
N ALA A 9 1.58 -10.92 11.42
CA ALA A 9 0.78 -10.75 12.64
C ALA A 9 -0.14 -11.95 12.89
N VAL A 10 -0.73 -12.55 11.84
CA VAL A 10 -1.53 -13.79 11.94
C VAL A 10 -0.66 -14.95 12.44
N VAL A 11 0.53 -15.12 11.89
CA VAL A 11 1.49 -16.16 12.31
C VAL A 11 1.85 -15.98 13.78
N HIS A 12 2.12 -14.74 14.23
CA HIS A 12 2.37 -14.44 15.62
C HIS A 12 1.17 -14.82 16.51
N GLN A 13 -0.04 -14.40 16.15
CA GLN A 13 -1.26 -14.68 16.92
C GLN A 13 -1.56 -16.18 17.02
N VAL A 14 -1.43 -16.91 15.91
CA VAL A 14 -1.61 -18.38 15.90
C VAL A 14 -0.50 -19.05 16.72
N GLY A 15 0.72 -18.53 16.69
CA GLY A 15 1.82 -18.99 17.53
C GLY A 15 1.55 -18.75 19.02
N ALA A 16 1.13 -17.55 19.39
CA ALA A 16 0.79 -17.18 20.76
C ALA A 16 -0.31 -18.07 21.35
N ALA A 17 -1.31 -18.45 20.56
CA ALA A 17 -2.38 -19.35 20.99
C ALA A 17 -1.89 -20.76 21.33
N ARG A 18 -0.69 -21.16 20.93
CA ARG A 18 -0.07 -22.46 21.27
C ARG A 18 0.71 -22.47 22.58
N GLY A 19 0.79 -21.34 23.27
CA GLY A 19 1.52 -21.17 24.53
C GLY A 19 2.99 -21.58 24.39
N HIS A 20 3.48 -22.37 25.35
CA HIS A 20 4.88 -22.82 25.39
C HIS A 20 5.32 -23.74 24.23
N LEU A 21 4.40 -24.16 23.38
CA LEU A 21 4.73 -24.92 22.16
C LEU A 21 5.19 -24.01 21.00
N SER A 22 5.08 -22.70 21.14
CA SER A 22 5.60 -21.74 20.18
C SER A 22 6.82 -21.03 20.76
N ILE A 23 7.91 -20.94 20.00
CA ILE A 23 9.12 -20.23 20.41
C ILE A 23 8.82 -18.74 20.70
N LEU A 24 7.93 -18.13 19.91
CA LEU A 24 7.54 -16.73 20.08
C LEU A 24 6.87 -16.50 21.44
N SER A 25 5.94 -17.40 21.81
CA SER A 25 5.24 -17.33 23.07
C SER A 25 6.12 -17.77 24.26
N ALA A 26 6.97 -18.79 24.08
CA ALA A 26 7.87 -19.28 25.10
C ALA A 26 8.94 -18.24 25.48
N MET A 27 9.33 -17.39 24.54
CA MET A 27 10.31 -16.31 24.72
C MET A 27 9.64 -14.96 25.02
N ASP A 28 8.32 -14.90 25.17
CA ASP A 28 7.53 -13.68 25.38
C ASP A 28 7.79 -12.58 24.33
N ILE A 29 8.03 -13.00 23.08
CA ILE A 29 8.26 -12.08 21.99
C ILE A 29 6.93 -11.45 21.57
N SER A 30 6.78 -10.15 21.77
CA SER A 30 5.59 -9.41 21.39
C SER A 30 5.44 -9.31 19.86
N ARG A 31 4.20 -9.12 19.40
CA ARG A 31 3.92 -8.88 17.97
C ARG A 31 4.66 -7.65 17.43
N ASP A 32 4.68 -6.59 18.20
CA ASP A 32 5.31 -5.33 17.79
C ASP A 32 6.84 -5.49 17.67
N GLU A 33 7.44 -6.23 18.59
CA GLU A 33 8.86 -6.57 18.53
C GLU A 33 9.20 -7.43 17.31
N LEU A 34 8.39 -8.47 17.04
CA LEU A 34 8.56 -9.29 15.85
C LEU A 34 8.48 -8.46 14.57
N LEU A 35 7.46 -7.61 14.43
CA LEU A 35 7.28 -6.77 13.26
C LEU A 35 8.42 -5.76 13.08
N ALA A 36 8.84 -5.07 14.15
CA ALA A 36 9.92 -4.09 14.08
C ALA A 36 11.29 -4.76 13.75
N ASN A 37 11.57 -5.93 14.30
CA ASN A 37 12.77 -6.71 13.94
C ASN A 37 12.76 -7.14 12.48
N PHE A 38 11.60 -7.60 12.00
CA PHE A 38 11.44 -7.97 10.62
C PHE A 38 11.62 -6.78 9.68
N GLY A 39 11.06 -5.62 10.03
CA GLY A 39 11.22 -4.38 9.28
C GLY A 39 12.70 -3.96 9.18
N ARG A 40 13.46 -4.08 10.27
CA ARG A 40 14.91 -3.84 10.24
C ARG A 40 15.61 -4.74 9.24
N THR A 41 15.30 -6.04 9.25
CA THR A 41 15.88 -7.01 8.32
C THR A 41 15.57 -6.66 6.86
N VAL A 42 14.32 -6.27 6.57
CA VAL A 42 13.91 -5.83 5.22
C VAL A 42 14.64 -4.57 4.81
N ASN A 43 14.76 -3.59 5.72
CA ASN A 43 15.48 -2.34 5.48
C ASN A 43 16.97 -2.61 5.14
N ASP A 44 17.64 -3.45 5.92
CA ASP A 44 19.04 -3.81 5.71
C ASP A 44 19.22 -4.54 4.39
N LEU A 45 18.30 -5.43 4.02
CA LEU A 45 18.31 -6.12 2.73
C LEU A 45 18.18 -5.14 1.57
N ILE A 46 17.21 -4.22 1.61
CA ILE A 46 17.01 -3.21 0.56
C ILE A 46 18.25 -2.34 0.40
N LEU A 47 18.81 -1.86 1.51
CA LEU A 47 19.98 -0.99 1.49
C LEU A 47 21.25 -1.72 1.03
N SER A 48 21.41 -2.99 1.40
CA SER A 48 22.58 -3.80 0.94
C SER A 48 22.55 -4.07 -0.57
N HIS A 49 21.35 -4.22 -1.15
CA HIS A 49 21.18 -4.45 -2.60
C HIS A 49 21.04 -3.17 -3.43
N ARG A 50 21.19 -2.00 -2.83
CA ARG A 50 21.04 -0.73 -3.51
C ARG A 50 21.91 -0.56 -4.76
N LEU A 51 23.16 -1.00 -4.69
CA LEU A 51 24.09 -0.90 -5.82
C LEU A 51 23.65 -1.75 -7.02
N ASP A 52 23.04 -2.89 -6.77
CA ASP A 52 22.50 -3.74 -7.82
C ASP A 52 21.26 -3.13 -8.47
N LEU A 53 20.42 -2.45 -7.67
CA LEU A 53 19.29 -1.68 -8.20
C LEU A 53 19.74 -0.52 -9.08
N GLU A 54 20.79 0.20 -8.69
CA GLU A 54 21.38 1.27 -9.50
C GLU A 54 21.91 0.74 -10.85
N ARG A 55 22.61 -0.39 -10.84
CA ARG A 55 23.08 -1.05 -12.07
C ARG A 55 21.93 -1.48 -12.97
N THR A 56 20.89 -2.06 -12.39
CA THR A 56 19.69 -2.48 -13.13
C THR A 56 19.00 -1.29 -13.79
N ARG A 57 18.81 -0.18 -13.08
CA ARG A 57 18.23 1.05 -13.65
C ARG A 57 19.09 1.62 -14.78
N ALA A 58 20.41 1.64 -14.62
CA ALA A 58 21.33 2.11 -15.66
C ALA A 58 21.23 1.28 -16.96
N ALA A 59 20.84 0.02 -16.84
CA ALA A 59 20.70 -0.90 -17.98
C ALA A 59 19.33 -0.81 -18.70
N ILE A 60 18.36 -0.03 -18.19
CA ILE A 60 17.04 0.13 -18.81
C ILE A 60 17.03 1.36 -19.74
N PRO A 61 17.11 1.20 -21.08
CA PRO A 61 17.21 2.32 -22.02
C PRO A 61 15.97 3.25 -22.01
N SER A 62 14.79 2.71 -21.70
CA SER A 62 13.52 3.44 -21.68
C SER A 62 13.36 4.37 -20.48
N LEU A 63 14.21 4.26 -19.45
CA LEU A 63 14.17 5.18 -18.32
C LEU A 63 14.80 6.53 -18.68
N PRO A 64 14.20 7.65 -18.25
CA PRO A 64 14.79 8.98 -18.36
C PRO A 64 16.21 9.02 -17.76
N GLU A 65 17.10 9.83 -18.35
CA GLU A 65 18.52 9.87 -17.95
C GLU A 65 18.70 10.17 -16.45
N PHE A 66 17.89 11.08 -15.89
CA PHE A 66 17.95 11.40 -14.45
C PHE A 66 17.65 10.19 -13.55
N MET A 67 16.83 9.24 -14.01
CA MET A 67 16.52 8.00 -13.26
C MET A 67 17.62 6.94 -13.39
N ARG A 68 18.43 7.01 -14.44
CA ARG A 68 19.54 6.07 -14.70
C ARG A 68 20.85 6.50 -14.05
N ARG A 69 20.98 7.77 -13.68
CA ARG A 69 22.20 8.29 -13.07
C ARG A 69 22.34 7.81 -11.63
N SER A 70 23.47 7.20 -11.31
CA SER A 70 23.89 6.98 -9.93
C SER A 70 24.29 8.33 -9.31
N LEU A 71 23.76 8.59 -8.10
CA LEU A 71 24.10 9.82 -7.37
C LEU A 71 25.22 9.54 -6.38
N PRO A 72 26.36 10.25 -6.46
CA PRO A 72 27.40 10.17 -5.45
C PRO A 72 26.82 10.49 -4.07
N GLY A 73 27.10 9.66 -3.06
CA GLY A 73 26.58 9.86 -1.71
C GLY A 73 25.10 9.52 -1.54
N ALA A 74 24.61 8.52 -2.30
CA ALA A 74 23.25 8.02 -2.18
C ALA A 74 22.84 7.83 -0.74
N LYS A 75 21.63 8.27 -0.40
CA LYS A 75 21.09 8.27 0.97
C LYS A 75 20.85 6.84 1.47
N MET A 76 20.97 6.65 2.77
CA MET A 76 20.61 5.40 3.45
C MET A 76 19.10 5.35 3.69
N ARG A 77 18.33 5.69 2.64
CA ARG A 77 16.87 5.74 2.61
C ARG A 77 16.34 5.18 1.30
N TRP A 78 15.13 4.70 1.33
CA TRP A 78 14.38 4.27 0.16
C TRP A 78 12.94 4.78 0.25
N VAL A 79 12.30 4.89 -0.90
CA VAL A 79 10.91 5.32 -1.04
C VAL A 79 10.17 4.25 -1.83
N ASP A 80 8.96 3.95 -1.41
CA ASP A 80 8.05 3.07 -2.13
C ASP A 80 6.76 3.83 -2.46
N GLY A 81 6.39 3.81 -3.73
CA GLY A 81 5.23 4.52 -4.27
C GLY A 81 4.02 3.60 -4.52
N THR A 82 3.92 2.46 -3.84
CA THR A 82 2.79 1.53 -3.99
C THR A 82 1.50 2.13 -3.41
N PRO A 83 0.46 2.41 -4.24
CA PRO A 83 -0.75 3.11 -3.78
C PRO A 83 -1.52 2.36 -2.69
N GLU A 84 -1.50 1.02 -2.73
CA GLU A 84 -2.20 0.15 -1.77
C GLU A 84 -1.66 0.29 -0.33
N TYR A 85 -0.49 0.90 -0.15
CA TYR A 85 0.05 1.15 1.19
C TYR A 85 -0.78 2.15 2.00
N SER A 86 -1.59 2.96 1.34
CA SER A 86 -2.60 3.79 2.01
C SER A 86 -3.50 3.00 2.96
N LEU A 87 -3.83 1.75 2.62
CA LEU A 87 -4.66 0.85 3.42
C LEU A 87 -3.90 0.15 4.56
N HIS A 88 -2.58 0.34 4.64
CA HIS A 88 -1.70 -0.40 5.53
C HIS A 88 -0.78 0.49 6.37
N ILE A 89 -1.04 1.79 6.45
CA ILE A 89 -0.16 2.76 7.13
C ILE A 89 0.13 2.33 8.58
N TYR A 90 -0.90 1.90 9.33
CA TYR A 90 -0.69 1.38 10.70
C TYR A 90 0.28 0.21 10.74
N ALA A 91 0.05 -0.79 9.90
CA ALA A 91 0.88 -1.99 9.83
C ALA A 91 2.32 -1.67 9.38
N LEU A 92 2.47 -0.77 8.40
CA LEU A 92 3.78 -0.31 7.94
C LEU A 92 4.52 0.49 9.01
N LYS A 93 3.81 1.27 9.83
CA LYS A 93 4.38 2.00 10.96
C LYS A 93 4.88 1.04 12.07
N LYS A 94 4.21 -0.11 12.25
CA LYS A 94 4.69 -1.18 13.14
C LYS A 94 5.93 -1.88 12.57
N LEU A 95 5.99 -2.06 11.27
CA LEU A 95 7.13 -2.66 10.58
C LEU A 95 8.35 -1.72 10.54
N PHE A 96 8.11 -0.44 10.24
CA PHE A 96 9.09 0.62 10.09
C PHE A 96 8.73 1.80 11.01
N PRO A 97 9.11 1.76 12.30
CA PRO A 97 8.72 2.81 13.25
C PRO A 97 9.13 4.22 12.85
N GLU A 98 10.24 4.36 12.09
CA GLU A 98 10.77 5.65 11.62
C GLU A 98 10.18 6.09 10.27
N ALA A 99 9.31 5.28 9.64
CA ALA A 99 8.71 5.64 8.36
C ALA A 99 7.82 6.87 8.50
N VAL A 100 7.90 7.74 7.49
CA VAL A 100 6.99 8.84 7.26
C VAL A 100 6.24 8.62 5.94
N PHE A 101 5.07 9.22 5.81
CA PHE A 101 4.17 8.96 4.68
C PHE A 101 3.79 10.27 4.00
N ILE A 102 3.78 10.26 2.67
CA ILE A 102 3.31 11.39 1.86
C ILE A 102 2.01 10.97 1.20
N HIS A 103 0.91 11.61 1.62
CA HIS A 103 -0.41 11.43 1.01
C HIS A 103 -0.54 12.39 -0.17
N VAL A 104 -0.28 11.92 -1.39
CA VAL A 104 -0.49 12.71 -2.61
C VAL A 104 -1.97 12.75 -2.94
N LEU A 105 -2.61 13.90 -2.71
CA LEU A 105 -4.03 14.11 -3.00
C LEU A 105 -4.20 14.67 -4.40
N ARG A 106 -4.88 13.92 -5.28
CA ARG A 106 -5.19 14.32 -6.66
C ARG A 106 -6.70 14.29 -6.89
N ASP A 107 -7.18 15.14 -7.82
CA ASP A 107 -8.58 15.16 -8.23
C ASP A 107 -9.09 13.76 -8.55
N VAL A 108 -10.25 13.43 -7.99
CA VAL A 108 -10.82 12.09 -8.08
C VAL A 108 -11.13 11.68 -9.51
N ARG A 109 -11.63 12.61 -10.35
CA ARG A 109 -11.97 12.34 -11.76
C ARG A 109 -10.74 12.00 -12.57
N ASP A 110 -9.63 12.72 -12.32
CA ASP A 110 -8.34 12.45 -12.97
C ASP A 110 -7.78 11.09 -12.58
N VAL A 111 -7.89 10.73 -11.30
CA VAL A 111 -7.43 9.42 -10.81
C VAL A 111 -8.28 8.30 -11.40
N VAL A 112 -9.61 8.45 -11.39
CA VAL A 112 -10.55 7.46 -11.98
C VAL A 112 -10.25 7.27 -13.46
N ARG A 113 -10.14 8.36 -14.24
CA ARG A 113 -9.78 8.30 -15.66
C ARG A 113 -8.44 7.59 -15.88
N SER A 114 -7.44 7.90 -15.06
CA SER A 114 -6.12 7.28 -15.15
C SER A 114 -6.18 5.77 -14.88
N MET A 115 -6.93 5.33 -13.86
CA MET A 115 -7.08 3.90 -13.54
C MET A 115 -7.76 3.13 -14.68
N LEU A 116 -8.82 3.70 -15.26
CA LEU A 116 -9.55 3.08 -16.38
C LEU A 116 -8.69 3.04 -17.65
N ASN A 117 -7.89 4.09 -17.90
CA ASN A 117 -7.02 4.14 -19.07
C ASN A 117 -5.80 3.20 -18.95
N LEU A 118 -5.37 2.86 -17.75
CA LEU A 118 -4.21 1.98 -17.55
C LEU A 118 -4.43 0.59 -18.16
N HIS A 119 -5.65 0.08 -18.12
CA HIS A 119 -5.99 -1.18 -18.79
C HIS A 119 -5.71 -1.12 -20.30
N ARG A 120 -6.05 -0.02 -20.96
CA ARG A 120 -5.82 0.17 -22.40
C ARG A 120 -4.34 0.28 -22.75
N LEU A 121 -3.53 0.87 -21.86
CA LEU A 121 -2.11 1.14 -22.12
C LEU A 121 -1.21 -0.03 -21.73
N ALA A 122 -1.48 -0.65 -20.58
CA ALA A 122 -0.60 -1.65 -19.98
C ALA A 122 -1.20 -3.07 -19.95
N GLY A 123 -2.46 -3.25 -20.37
CA GLY A 123 -3.17 -4.53 -20.26
C GLY A 123 -3.47 -4.95 -18.83
N VAL A 124 -3.25 -4.05 -17.85
CA VAL A 124 -3.47 -4.30 -16.42
C VAL A 124 -4.80 -3.70 -15.99
N GLN A 125 -5.76 -4.54 -15.65
CA GLN A 125 -7.04 -4.11 -15.12
C GLN A 125 -6.95 -3.90 -13.62
N LEU A 126 -6.84 -2.64 -13.17
CA LEU A 126 -6.81 -2.29 -11.74
C LEU A 126 -8.19 -2.32 -11.10
N VAL A 127 -9.22 -1.97 -11.85
CA VAL A 127 -10.61 -1.85 -11.41
C VAL A 127 -11.53 -2.41 -12.49
N ALA A 128 -12.66 -2.98 -12.08
CA ALA A 128 -13.59 -3.61 -13.03
C ALA A 128 -14.38 -2.58 -13.85
N ASN A 129 -14.68 -1.41 -13.28
CA ASN A 129 -15.47 -0.36 -13.89
C ASN A 129 -15.24 0.99 -13.18
N GLU A 130 -15.93 2.03 -13.64
CA GLU A 130 -15.84 3.38 -13.10
C GLU A 130 -16.27 3.45 -11.62
N GLU A 131 -17.35 2.79 -11.24
CA GLU A 131 -17.84 2.78 -9.86
C GLU A 131 -16.81 2.18 -8.90
N GLU A 132 -16.16 1.08 -9.28
CA GLU A 132 -15.09 0.48 -8.49
C GLU A 132 -13.88 1.40 -8.37
N ALA A 133 -13.59 2.22 -9.40
CA ALA A 133 -12.53 3.21 -9.33
C ALA A 133 -12.84 4.32 -8.33
N TYR A 134 -14.08 4.85 -8.29
CA TYR A 134 -14.52 5.81 -7.28
C TYR A 134 -14.49 5.21 -5.86
N LYS A 135 -14.98 3.99 -5.68
CA LYS A 135 -14.94 3.28 -4.40
C LYS A 135 -13.50 3.04 -3.94
N TYR A 136 -12.61 2.68 -4.85
CA TYR A 136 -11.20 2.50 -4.55
C TYR A 136 -10.56 3.81 -4.08
N TRP A 137 -10.80 4.92 -4.79
CA TRP A 137 -10.31 6.24 -4.42
C TRP A 137 -10.82 6.66 -3.03
N LEU A 138 -12.13 6.54 -2.80
CA LEU A 138 -12.74 6.83 -1.50
C LEU A 138 -12.10 6.04 -0.37
N ARG A 139 -11.92 4.73 -0.56
CA ARG A 139 -11.33 3.85 0.45
C ARG A 139 -9.89 4.23 0.76
N THR A 140 -9.08 4.50 -0.24
CA THR A 140 -7.66 4.82 -0.08
C THR A 140 -7.47 6.20 0.54
N VAL A 141 -8.21 7.21 0.08
CA VAL A 141 -8.12 8.58 0.62
C VAL A 141 -8.65 8.65 2.05
N LYS A 142 -9.78 8.00 2.37
CA LYS A 142 -10.28 7.93 3.77
C LYS A 142 -9.25 7.26 4.69
N ALA A 143 -8.57 6.22 4.24
CA ALA A 143 -7.50 5.59 5.02
C ALA A 143 -6.32 6.53 5.26
N CYS A 144 -5.92 7.32 4.26
CA CYS A 144 -4.90 8.36 4.43
C CYS A 144 -5.34 9.44 5.43
N VAL A 145 -6.58 9.93 5.32
CA VAL A 145 -7.13 10.93 6.25
C VAL A 145 -7.17 10.40 7.68
N GLN A 146 -7.58 9.15 7.86
CA GLN A 146 -7.55 8.50 9.17
C GLN A 146 -6.12 8.44 9.73
N ALA A 147 -5.13 8.13 8.88
CA ALA A 147 -3.73 8.11 9.28
C ALA A 147 -3.18 9.51 9.58
N GLU A 148 -3.57 10.53 8.81
CA GLU A 148 -3.26 11.93 9.13
C GLU A 148 -3.78 12.31 10.52
N GLY A 149 -5.03 11.96 10.83
CA GLY A 149 -5.62 12.19 12.16
C GLY A 149 -4.95 11.40 13.28
N ALA A 150 -4.50 10.16 13.00
CA ALA A 150 -3.87 9.31 13.99
C ALA A 150 -2.43 9.73 14.32
N TYR A 151 -1.66 10.16 13.32
CA TYR A 151 -0.22 10.39 13.46
C TYR A 151 0.20 11.86 13.35
N GLY A 152 -0.66 12.75 12.84
CA GLY A 152 -0.37 14.15 12.61
C GLY A 152 0.59 14.39 11.45
N SER A 153 0.78 15.68 11.11
CA SER A 153 1.56 16.13 9.95
C SER A 153 3.07 15.84 10.02
N ASN A 154 3.59 15.49 11.20
CA ASN A 154 5.00 15.08 11.35
C ASN A 154 5.27 13.65 10.88
N VAL A 155 4.24 12.83 10.71
CA VAL A 155 4.35 11.44 10.26
C VAL A 155 3.63 11.22 8.94
N VAL A 156 2.47 11.84 8.74
CA VAL A 156 1.70 11.76 7.48
C VAL A 156 1.47 13.17 6.95
N ARG A 157 2.15 13.53 5.87
CA ARG A 157 2.06 14.84 5.23
C ARG A 157 1.18 14.75 3.98
N ARG A 158 0.13 15.59 3.90
CA ARG A 158 -0.66 15.76 2.69
C ARG A 158 0.07 16.64 1.69
N LEU A 159 0.12 16.20 0.44
CA LEU A 159 0.66 16.93 -0.69
C LEU A 159 -0.40 17.05 -1.78
N PRO A 160 -1.03 18.21 -1.96
CA PRO A 160 -1.92 18.43 -3.09
C PRO A 160 -1.17 18.28 -4.41
N TYR A 161 -1.65 17.44 -5.32
CA TYR A 161 -1.01 17.22 -6.61
C TYR A 161 -0.90 18.50 -7.44
N ASN A 162 -1.90 19.38 -7.36
CA ASN A 162 -1.88 20.66 -8.06
C ASN A 162 -0.72 21.55 -7.59
N ALA A 163 -0.28 21.45 -6.33
CA ALA A 163 0.88 22.22 -5.85
C ALA A 163 2.17 21.81 -6.59
N LEU A 164 2.30 20.56 -7.02
CA LEU A 164 3.44 20.12 -7.84
C LEU A 164 3.39 20.69 -9.27
N ILE A 165 2.22 21.02 -9.78
CA ILE A 165 2.03 21.59 -11.12
C ILE A 165 2.20 23.11 -11.08
N ASP A 166 1.52 23.77 -10.13
CA ASP A 166 1.43 25.24 -10.08
C ASP A 166 2.67 25.87 -9.43
N HIS A 167 3.23 25.21 -8.40
CA HIS A 167 4.34 25.71 -7.60
C HIS A 167 5.38 24.61 -7.29
N PRO A 168 5.99 23.99 -8.34
CA PRO A 168 6.80 22.77 -8.19
C PRO A 168 7.96 22.92 -7.21
N GLU A 169 8.69 24.03 -7.25
CA GLU A 169 9.83 24.23 -6.36
C GLU A 169 9.39 24.32 -4.89
N SER A 170 8.35 25.09 -4.60
CA SER A 170 7.82 25.22 -3.24
C SER A 170 7.29 23.89 -2.69
N ALA A 171 6.56 23.13 -3.53
CA ALA A 171 6.04 21.83 -3.16
C ALA A 171 7.16 20.82 -2.86
N ILE A 172 8.18 20.74 -3.72
CA ILE A 172 9.33 19.86 -3.51
C ILE A 172 10.15 20.27 -2.29
N ARG A 173 10.38 21.57 -2.06
CA ARG A 173 11.05 22.03 -0.83
C ARG A 173 10.29 21.59 0.42
N SER A 174 8.96 21.78 0.46
CA SER A 174 8.14 21.34 1.58
C SER A 174 8.23 19.82 1.83
N VAL A 175 8.24 19.01 0.77
CA VAL A 175 8.42 17.56 0.88
C VAL A 175 9.81 17.22 1.40
N LEU A 176 10.85 17.84 0.89
CA LEU A 176 12.24 17.59 1.31
C LEU A 176 12.48 18.00 2.76
N ASP A 177 11.94 19.14 3.18
CA ASP A 177 11.98 19.59 4.58
C ASP A 177 11.28 18.59 5.49
N PHE A 178 10.12 18.06 5.08
CA PHE A 178 9.38 17.02 5.82
C PHE A 178 10.17 15.72 5.98
N VAL A 179 10.86 15.27 4.93
CA VAL A 179 11.67 14.05 5.01
C VAL A 179 13.09 14.33 5.53
N GLY A 180 13.44 15.58 5.87
CA GLY A 180 14.74 15.95 6.41
C GLY A 180 15.87 15.87 5.38
N GLU A 181 15.59 16.20 4.11
CA GLU A 181 16.57 16.16 3.03
C GLU A 181 16.81 17.57 2.45
N PRO A 182 18.05 17.92 2.11
CA PRO A 182 18.36 19.22 1.53
C PRO A 182 17.79 19.33 0.11
N PHE A 183 17.31 20.51 -0.25
CA PHE A 183 16.86 20.82 -1.60
C PHE A 183 18.05 20.80 -2.58
N CYS A 184 17.80 20.22 -3.75
CA CYS A 184 18.67 20.30 -4.91
C CYS A 184 17.82 20.60 -6.15
N ALA A 185 18.24 21.53 -7.00
CA ALA A 185 17.50 21.89 -8.22
C ALA A 185 17.21 20.68 -9.14
N ARG A 186 18.06 19.67 -9.11
CA ARG A 186 17.84 18.40 -9.82
C ARG A 186 16.60 17.63 -9.38
N CYS A 187 16.05 17.91 -8.19
CA CYS A 187 14.80 17.31 -7.75
C CYS A 187 13.60 17.78 -8.60
N LEU A 188 13.76 18.85 -9.37
CA LEU A 188 12.72 19.35 -10.28
C LEU A 188 12.81 18.72 -11.69
N GLU A 189 13.94 18.09 -12.05
CA GLU A 189 14.11 17.45 -13.37
C GLU A 189 12.98 16.44 -13.70
N PRO A 190 12.53 15.58 -12.75
CA PRO A 190 11.44 14.64 -13.02
C PRO A 190 10.12 15.30 -13.42
N LEU A 191 9.86 16.50 -12.95
CA LEU A 191 8.62 17.24 -13.25
C LEU A 191 8.57 17.78 -14.68
N SER A 192 9.72 17.83 -15.38
CA SER A 192 9.81 18.21 -16.79
C SER A 192 9.43 17.07 -17.74
N CYS A 193 9.27 15.86 -17.23
CA CYS A 193 8.96 14.65 -18.00
C CYS A 193 7.65 14.05 -17.53
N GLN A 194 6.79 13.68 -18.45
CA GLN A 194 5.61 12.89 -18.13
C GLN A 194 6.04 11.43 -17.93
N ILE A 195 6.10 10.99 -16.65
CA ILE A 195 6.67 9.69 -16.29
C ILE A 195 5.62 8.57 -16.29
N ASN A 196 4.34 8.92 -16.19
CA ASN A 196 3.25 7.97 -16.01
C ASN A 196 2.28 7.93 -17.18
N SER A 197 1.53 6.83 -17.25
CA SER A 197 0.36 6.58 -18.07
C SER A 197 -0.77 7.63 -17.92
N SER A 198 -0.51 8.73 -17.24
CA SER A 198 -1.47 9.82 -17.00
C SER A 198 -1.85 10.62 -18.25
N ASP A 199 -1.28 10.27 -19.39
CA ASP A 199 -1.69 10.84 -20.69
C ASP A 199 -3.03 10.22 -21.10
N VAL A 200 -4.07 10.55 -20.33
CA VAL A 200 -5.43 10.17 -20.64
C VAL A 200 -5.91 11.09 -21.74
N PRO A 201 -6.24 10.57 -22.94
CA PRO A 201 -6.75 11.41 -24.02
C PRO A 201 -7.94 12.26 -23.56
N PRO A 202 -8.05 13.53 -23.99
CA PRO A 202 -9.17 14.40 -23.57
C PRO A 202 -10.55 13.83 -23.92
N ASP A 203 -10.61 13.02 -24.98
CA ASP A 203 -11.81 12.36 -25.48
C ASP A 203 -12.04 10.97 -24.89
N PHE A 204 -11.21 10.53 -23.93
CA PHE A 204 -11.40 9.26 -23.25
C PHE A 204 -12.73 9.25 -22.49
N VAL A 205 -13.60 8.31 -22.86
CA VAL A 205 -14.86 8.04 -22.18
C VAL A 205 -14.76 6.66 -21.53
N ALA A 206 -15.16 6.56 -20.26
CA ALA A 206 -15.27 5.28 -19.57
C ALA A 206 -16.38 4.43 -20.23
N GLU A 207 -16.13 3.14 -20.44
CA GLU A 207 -17.08 2.26 -21.15
C GLU A 207 -18.35 1.94 -20.36
N ALA A 208 -18.40 2.24 -19.08
CA ALA A 208 -19.56 1.94 -18.23
C ALA A 208 -20.06 3.19 -17.49
N PRO A 209 -21.07 3.87 -18.00
CA PRO A 209 -21.53 5.16 -17.47
C PRO A 209 -22.44 5.08 -16.26
N ALA A 210 -22.69 3.91 -15.67
CA ALA A 210 -23.71 3.73 -14.63
C ALA A 210 -23.12 3.77 -13.21
N THR A 211 -22.25 4.73 -12.91
CA THR A 211 -21.78 4.95 -11.53
C THR A 211 -22.89 5.59 -10.71
N ASP A 212 -23.17 5.06 -9.51
CA ASP A 212 -24.10 5.67 -8.57
C ASP A 212 -23.67 7.11 -8.28
N ARG A 213 -24.56 8.06 -8.59
CA ARG A 213 -24.33 9.49 -8.41
C ARG A 213 -23.91 9.85 -6.99
N ARG A 214 -24.42 9.14 -5.98
CA ARG A 214 -24.07 9.37 -4.56
C ARG A 214 -22.59 9.10 -4.30
N ILE A 215 -22.00 8.07 -4.94
CA ILE A 215 -20.58 7.72 -4.80
C ILE A 215 -19.72 8.82 -5.43
N VAL A 216 -20.12 9.32 -6.61
CA VAL A 216 -19.41 10.41 -7.29
C VAL A 216 -19.47 11.70 -6.47
N GLU A 217 -20.65 12.04 -5.94
CA GLU A 217 -20.86 13.22 -5.08
C GLU A 217 -20.04 13.11 -3.79
N GLU A 218 -20.05 11.96 -3.12
CA GLU A 218 -19.25 11.72 -1.91
C GLU A 218 -17.74 11.91 -2.18
N ALA A 219 -17.23 11.31 -3.24
CA ALA A 219 -15.82 11.41 -3.61
C ALA A 219 -15.42 12.84 -3.98
N THR A 220 -16.26 13.54 -4.74
CA THR A 220 -16.01 14.92 -5.14
C THR A 220 -16.03 15.86 -3.94
N ASN A 221 -17.01 15.71 -3.04
CA ASN A 221 -17.12 16.52 -1.83
C ASN A 221 -15.92 16.30 -0.90
N LEU A 222 -15.53 15.04 -0.70
CA LEU A 222 -14.35 14.71 0.09
C LEU A 222 -13.07 15.35 -0.51
N TYR A 223 -12.89 15.28 -1.83
CA TYR A 223 -11.75 15.93 -2.49
C TYR A 223 -11.73 17.44 -2.24
N VAL A 224 -12.87 18.12 -2.45
CA VAL A 224 -13.00 19.57 -2.25
C VAL A 224 -12.74 19.95 -0.79
N GLU A 225 -13.27 19.19 0.15
CA GLU A 225 -13.04 19.38 1.60
C GLU A 225 -11.55 19.28 1.93
N LEU A 226 -10.88 18.24 1.45
CA LEU A 226 -9.46 18.00 1.74
C LEU A 226 -8.54 18.98 1.03
N GLN A 227 -8.90 19.46 -0.16
CA GLN A 227 -8.12 20.46 -0.90
C GLN A 227 -8.16 21.84 -0.23
N ASN A 228 -9.30 22.21 0.34
CA ASN A 228 -9.52 23.54 0.93
C ASN A 228 -9.37 23.55 2.46
N GLY A 229 -9.39 22.38 3.09
CA GLY A 229 -9.27 22.22 4.53
C GLY A 229 -7.84 22.29 5.03
N PRO A 230 -7.65 22.67 6.31
CA PRO A 230 -6.33 22.68 6.93
C PRO A 230 -5.76 21.26 7.02
N GLU A 231 -4.44 21.17 6.97
CA GLU A 231 -3.75 19.94 7.38
C GLU A 231 -4.02 19.65 8.86
N LEU A 232 -4.23 18.37 9.20
CA LEU A 232 -4.34 17.93 10.58
C LEU A 232 -2.94 17.94 11.20
N THR A 233 -2.65 18.95 12.02
CA THR A 233 -1.31 19.14 12.61
C THR A 233 -1.10 18.29 13.86
N GLU A 234 -2.16 17.99 14.61
CA GLU A 234 -2.10 17.26 15.87
C GLU A 234 -2.56 15.82 15.69
N SER A 235 -1.90 14.90 16.39
CA SER A 235 -2.30 13.49 16.44
C SER A 235 -3.44 13.27 17.43
N SER A 236 -4.37 12.39 17.08
CA SER A 236 -5.47 11.94 17.92
C SER A 236 -5.25 10.50 18.38
N SER A 237 -5.17 10.29 19.69
CA SER A 237 -5.09 8.93 20.25
C SER A 237 -6.30 8.08 19.87
N ALA A 238 -7.48 8.67 19.83
CA ALA A 238 -8.72 7.96 19.43
C ALA A 238 -8.64 7.46 17.99
N ALA A 239 -8.11 8.26 17.05
CA ALA A 239 -7.90 7.83 15.67
C ALA A 239 -6.82 6.72 15.57
N ALA A 240 -5.76 6.83 16.37
CA ALA A 240 -4.72 5.78 16.43
C ALA A 240 -5.28 4.46 16.99
N ASP A 241 -6.09 4.53 18.04
CA ASP A 241 -6.74 3.35 18.64
C ASP A 241 -7.72 2.69 17.65
N GLU A 242 -8.45 3.48 16.87
CA GLU A 242 -9.33 2.96 15.83
C GLU A 242 -8.56 2.23 14.73
N MET A 243 -7.42 2.77 14.27
CA MET A 243 -6.54 2.10 13.31
C MET A 243 -5.98 0.80 13.87
N ALA A 244 -5.54 0.80 15.14
CA ALA A 244 -5.08 -0.38 15.84
C ALA A 244 -6.17 -1.46 15.90
N ALA A 245 -7.37 -1.09 16.35
CA ALA A 245 -8.52 -1.99 16.42
C ALA A 245 -8.93 -2.54 15.03
N GLY A 246 -8.85 -1.71 13.98
CA GLY A 246 -9.09 -2.13 12.61
C GLY A 246 -8.08 -3.18 12.14
N PHE A 247 -6.80 -2.98 12.43
CA PHE A 247 -5.75 -3.94 12.15
C PHE A 247 -5.96 -5.25 12.92
N ASP A 248 -6.26 -5.18 14.22
CA ASP A 248 -6.49 -6.34 15.06
C ASP A 248 -7.71 -7.16 14.59
N ARG A 249 -8.80 -6.51 14.22
CA ARG A 249 -9.97 -7.20 13.63
C ARG A 249 -9.60 -7.94 12.36
N ARG A 250 -8.78 -7.36 11.49
CA ARG A 250 -8.32 -8.01 10.25
C ARG A 250 -7.44 -9.24 10.55
N VAL A 251 -6.50 -9.11 11.48
CA VAL A 251 -5.62 -10.22 11.92
C VAL A 251 -6.46 -11.34 12.51
N GLN A 252 -7.40 -11.03 13.40
CA GLN A 252 -8.30 -12.01 14.02
C GLN A 252 -9.17 -12.74 12.99
N HIS A 253 -9.72 -12.00 12.04
CA HIS A 253 -10.51 -12.60 10.96
C HIS A 253 -9.69 -13.60 10.14
N LEU A 254 -8.50 -13.21 9.71
CA LEU A 254 -7.63 -14.08 8.93
C LEU A 254 -7.14 -15.30 9.73
N ALA A 255 -6.82 -15.12 11.02
CA ALA A 255 -6.47 -16.25 11.89
C ALA A 255 -7.62 -17.28 11.99
N THR A 256 -8.86 -16.78 12.09
CA THR A 256 -10.06 -17.64 12.12
C THR A 256 -10.25 -18.39 10.80
N VAL A 257 -10.09 -17.71 9.66
CA VAL A 257 -10.18 -18.34 8.33
C VAL A 257 -9.11 -19.40 8.16
N GLU A 258 -7.87 -19.14 8.60
CA GLU A 258 -6.77 -20.10 8.57
C GLU A 258 -7.07 -21.36 9.41
N ASP A 259 -7.65 -21.20 10.60
CA ASP A 259 -8.03 -22.32 11.43
C ASP A 259 -9.19 -23.14 10.82
N GLN A 260 -10.17 -22.47 10.22
CA GLN A 260 -11.26 -23.12 9.50
C GLN A 260 -10.73 -23.93 8.31
N LEU A 261 -9.81 -23.36 7.53
CA LEU A 261 -9.18 -24.03 6.41
C LEU A 261 -8.41 -25.27 6.86
N ARG A 262 -7.61 -25.16 7.93
CA ARG A 262 -6.88 -26.32 8.50
C ARG A 262 -7.81 -27.41 8.95
N ASN A 263 -8.92 -27.07 9.59
CA ASN A 263 -9.90 -28.03 10.04
C ASN A 263 -10.61 -28.71 8.86
N ALA A 264 -10.99 -27.96 7.83
CA ALA A 264 -11.57 -28.51 6.60
C ALA A 264 -10.60 -29.49 5.91
N VAL A 265 -9.32 -29.13 5.78
CA VAL A 265 -8.29 -30.03 5.20
C VAL A 265 -8.12 -31.31 6.02
N ARG A 266 -8.16 -31.23 7.37
CA ARG A 266 -8.09 -32.40 8.23
C ARG A 266 -9.31 -33.32 8.03
N THR A 267 -10.51 -32.73 7.94
CA THR A 267 -11.75 -33.48 7.68
C THR A 267 -11.71 -34.19 6.34
N ILE A 268 -11.28 -33.49 5.27
CA ILE A 268 -11.12 -34.11 3.94
C ILE A 268 -10.17 -35.30 4.00
N LYS A 269 -8.97 -35.12 4.58
CA LYS A 269 -8.01 -36.25 4.74
C LYS A 269 -8.54 -37.42 5.54
N THR A 270 -9.44 -37.17 6.48
CA THR A 270 -10.08 -38.24 7.26
C THR A 270 -11.10 -38.99 6.42
N LEU A 271 -11.93 -38.29 5.67
CA LEU A 271 -12.92 -38.88 4.75
C LEU A 271 -12.26 -39.68 3.63
N GLU A 272 -11.18 -39.13 3.03
CA GLU A 272 -10.39 -39.86 2.01
C GLU A 272 -9.84 -41.20 2.53
N LYS A 273 -9.45 -41.26 3.80
CA LYS A 273 -9.01 -42.53 4.42
C LYS A 273 -10.15 -43.52 4.69
N GLN A 274 -11.36 -43.02 4.90
CA GLN A 274 -12.55 -43.84 5.18
C GLN A 274 -13.20 -44.40 3.90
N CYS A 275 -13.01 -43.74 2.74
CA CYS A 275 -13.55 -44.13 1.44
C CYS A 275 -12.44 -44.36 0.40
N PRO A 276 -11.56 -45.33 0.57
CA PRO A 276 -10.45 -45.57 -0.36
C PRO A 276 -10.88 -46.08 -1.74
N ALA A 277 -12.03 -46.74 -1.86
CA ALA A 277 -12.46 -47.39 -3.11
C ALA A 277 -13.12 -46.45 -4.15
N GLU A 278 -13.60 -45.26 -3.75
CA GLU A 278 -14.22 -44.31 -4.70
C GLU A 278 -13.19 -43.37 -5.36
N ASN A 279 -12.03 -43.20 -4.75
CA ASN A 279 -10.99 -42.28 -5.26
C ASN A 279 -10.17 -42.87 -6.42
N GLU A 280 -10.09 -44.17 -6.60
CA GLU A 280 -9.43 -44.78 -7.77
C GLU A 280 -10.25 -44.55 -9.05
N ASN A 281 -11.57 -44.64 -8.98
CA ASN A 281 -12.43 -44.41 -10.13
C ASN A 281 -12.46 -42.97 -10.63
N ILE A 282 -12.35 -41.97 -9.73
CA ILE A 282 -12.35 -40.55 -10.10
C ILE A 282 -10.98 -40.13 -10.72
N ARG A 283 -9.89 -40.77 -10.31
CA ARG A 283 -8.57 -40.53 -10.92
C ARG A 283 -8.44 -41.07 -12.33
N ASP A 284 -9.07 -42.21 -12.60
CA ASP A 284 -9.04 -42.84 -13.91
C ASP A 284 -9.98 -42.11 -14.91
N GLU A 285 -11.11 -41.54 -14.45
CA GLU A 285 -11.98 -40.71 -15.30
C GLU A 285 -11.41 -39.31 -15.60
N ALA A 286 -10.52 -38.76 -14.78
CA ALA A 286 -9.88 -37.47 -15.02
C ALA A 286 -8.63 -37.56 -15.93
N LEU A 287 -8.23 -38.80 -16.32
CA LEU A 287 -7.07 -39.08 -17.20
C LEU A 287 -7.50 -39.56 -18.62
N LEU A 288 -8.80 -39.66 -18.88
CA LEU A 288 -9.38 -39.88 -20.20
C LEU A 288 -9.99 -38.60 -20.77
#